data_25cd7a03a10875ac04ea3a3be201095a
#
_entry.id   25cd7a03a10875ac04ea3a3be201095a
#
_cell.length_a   1.000
_cell.length_b   1.000
_cell.length_c   1.000
_cell.angle_alpha   90.00
_cell.angle_beta   90.00
_cell.angle_gamma   90.00
#
_symmetry.space_group_name_H-M   'P 1'
#
loop_
_entity.id
_entity.type
_entity.pdbx_description
1 polymer ?
#
loop_
_entity_poly.entity_id
_entity_poly.type
_entity_poly.pdbx_seq_one_letter_code
_entity_poly.pdbx_strand_id
1 'polypeptide(L)'
;MLSKLIQKKNILHNYTIALAGNPNVGKSTIFNGLTGLHQHTGNWPGKTVENASGICSFKNQNYLLVDLPGTYSLMSHSEEEEIARNFICFGKSNALLIVVDATCLERNLNLVYQALEITPNVILCVNLLDEAKRKGIDVNLKLLSERLGIPVVGTIAKNKKTLKMLIQEIENICTKKTINTPTKLNYGAAIEESIYILEPLVSNLLNDENKYLARWISIKLIEGDKKILSSISENLDIDLSSSLIQDALSKAYSRLEKSNISKENFNDKVITEIFFNAEMLS
;
A
#
# COMPACT_ATOMS: atom_id res chain seq x y z
N MET A 1 -10.40 -8.01 -14.38
CA MET A 1 -9.94 -7.06 -15.41
C MET A 1 -8.44 -6.74 -15.27
N LEU A 2 -7.94 -6.48 -14.08
CA LEU A 2 -6.51 -6.24 -13.78
C LEU A 2 -5.60 -7.44 -14.12
N SER A 3 -6.08 -8.68 -13.94
CA SER A 3 -5.35 -9.91 -14.32
C SER A 3 -5.05 -10.00 -15.84
N LYS A 4 -5.87 -9.36 -16.68
CA LYS A 4 -5.65 -9.33 -18.14
C LYS A 4 -4.50 -8.40 -18.57
N LEU A 5 -4.13 -7.41 -17.76
CA LEU A 5 -2.95 -6.56 -18.01
C LEU A 5 -1.66 -7.37 -17.90
N ILE A 6 -1.60 -8.23 -16.90
CA ILE A 6 -0.43 -9.08 -16.60
C ILE A 6 -0.34 -10.22 -17.63
N GLN A 7 -1.49 -10.76 -18.11
CA GLN A 7 -1.54 -11.89 -19.03
C GLN A 7 -1.32 -11.52 -20.51
N LYS A 8 -1.47 -10.27 -20.92
CA LYS A 8 -1.47 -9.89 -22.34
C LYS A 8 -0.09 -9.87 -23.03
N LYS A 9 1.00 -10.16 -22.31
CA LYS A 9 2.34 -10.28 -22.89
C LYS A 9 3.04 -11.52 -22.34
N ASN A 10 3.50 -12.38 -23.23
CA ASN A 10 4.33 -13.57 -23.02
C ASN A 10 5.71 -13.26 -22.38
N ILE A 11 5.78 -12.39 -21.38
CA ILE A 11 6.99 -12.15 -20.61
C ILE A 11 6.92 -13.08 -19.40
N LEU A 12 7.67 -14.16 -19.44
CA LEU A 12 7.84 -15.04 -18.29
C LEU A 12 8.47 -14.25 -17.16
N HIS A 13 7.68 -13.96 -16.15
CA HIS A 13 8.14 -13.38 -14.88
C HIS A 13 7.71 -14.27 -13.71
N ASN A 14 8.52 -14.25 -12.66
CA ASN A 14 8.27 -15.07 -11.47
C ASN A 14 7.44 -14.30 -10.44
N TYR A 15 7.65 -12.99 -10.36
CA TYR A 15 7.04 -12.13 -9.35
C TYR A 15 6.58 -10.81 -9.96
N THR A 16 5.49 -10.25 -9.42
CA THR A 16 4.98 -8.92 -9.75
C THR A 16 5.20 -7.98 -8.58
N ILE A 17 5.78 -6.81 -8.83
CA ILE A 17 6.08 -5.77 -7.85
C ILE A 17 5.30 -4.52 -8.21
N ALA A 18 4.42 -4.07 -7.33
CA ALA A 18 3.79 -2.78 -7.45
C ALA A 18 4.76 -1.69 -6.96
N LEU A 19 4.93 -0.62 -7.73
CA LEU A 19 5.76 0.53 -7.36
C LEU A 19 4.87 1.73 -7.11
N ALA A 20 4.78 2.18 -5.86
CA ALA A 20 3.98 3.32 -5.42
C ALA A 20 4.86 4.44 -4.84
N GLY A 21 4.29 5.60 -4.66
CA GLY A 21 4.95 6.75 -4.03
C GLY A 21 4.30 8.06 -4.42
N ASN A 22 4.57 9.09 -3.64
CA ASN A 22 4.09 10.43 -3.91
C ASN A 22 4.67 10.98 -5.22
N PRO A 23 4.05 11.98 -5.85
CA PRO A 23 4.66 12.67 -6.98
C PRO A 23 6.04 13.24 -6.62
N ASN A 24 6.98 13.17 -7.57
CA ASN A 24 8.34 13.75 -7.49
C ASN A 24 9.31 13.14 -6.45
N VAL A 25 9.00 12.00 -5.85
CA VAL A 25 9.91 11.29 -4.92
C VAL A 25 11.07 10.55 -5.63
N GLY A 26 11.15 10.64 -6.96
CA GLY A 26 12.12 9.90 -7.76
C GLY A 26 11.69 8.49 -8.14
N LYS A 27 10.39 8.18 -8.06
CA LYS A 27 9.80 6.87 -8.38
C LYS A 27 10.21 6.38 -9.78
N SER A 28 10.05 7.20 -10.82
CA SER A 28 10.43 6.83 -12.19
C SER A 28 11.94 6.62 -12.35
N THR A 29 12.77 7.33 -11.56
CA THR A 29 14.23 7.11 -11.58
C THR A 29 14.60 5.76 -10.96
N ILE A 30 13.96 5.36 -9.86
CA ILE A 30 14.10 4.02 -9.25
C ILE A 30 13.62 2.95 -10.24
N PHE A 31 12.43 3.13 -10.84
CA PHE A 31 11.88 2.22 -11.85
C PHE A 31 12.85 2.01 -13.01
N ASN A 32 13.34 3.09 -13.63
CA ASN A 32 14.30 3.05 -14.72
C ASN A 32 15.63 2.43 -14.32
N GLY A 33 16.10 2.71 -13.10
CA GLY A 33 17.33 2.15 -12.54
C GLY A 33 17.25 0.63 -12.32
N LEU A 34 16.09 0.11 -11.95
CA LEU A 34 15.86 -1.33 -11.75
C LEU A 34 15.59 -2.06 -13.07
N THR A 35 14.83 -1.47 -13.99
CA THR A 35 14.43 -2.09 -15.27
C THR A 35 15.44 -1.89 -16.41
N GLY A 36 16.45 -1.03 -16.21
CA GLY A 36 17.43 -0.71 -17.26
C GLY A 36 16.82 0.02 -18.46
N LEU A 37 15.77 0.82 -18.25
CA LEU A 37 15.00 1.54 -19.28
C LEU A 37 14.19 0.62 -20.23
N HIS A 38 14.13 -0.68 -19.95
CA HIS A 38 13.29 -1.62 -20.66
C HIS A 38 11.85 -1.55 -20.13
N GLN A 39 11.12 -0.53 -20.55
CA GLN A 39 9.76 -0.28 -20.11
C GLN A 39 8.76 -0.40 -21.24
N HIS A 40 7.55 -0.79 -20.89
CA HIS A 40 6.38 -0.73 -21.75
C HIS A 40 5.44 0.31 -21.17
N THR A 41 5.05 1.26 -22.00
CA THR A 41 4.07 2.29 -21.64
C THR A 41 2.72 1.97 -22.28
N GLY A 42 1.65 2.43 -21.67
CA GLY A 42 0.28 2.29 -22.14
C GLY A 42 -0.66 3.03 -21.20
N ASN A 43 -1.96 2.84 -21.33
CA ASN A 43 -2.92 3.38 -20.40
C ASN A 43 -3.51 2.27 -19.53
N TRP A 44 -3.93 2.63 -18.32
CA TRP A 44 -4.72 1.74 -17.48
C TRP A 44 -6.03 1.38 -18.21
N PRO A 45 -6.50 0.11 -18.14
CA PRO A 45 -7.69 -0.32 -18.88
C PRO A 45 -8.92 0.52 -18.55
N GLY A 46 -9.50 1.14 -19.58
CA GLY A 46 -10.68 1.99 -19.43
C GLY A 46 -10.44 3.33 -18.73
N LYS A 47 -9.18 3.74 -18.62
CA LYS A 47 -8.76 4.98 -17.96
C LYS A 47 -7.82 5.78 -18.87
N THR A 48 -7.76 7.10 -18.66
CA THR A 48 -6.85 8.00 -19.39
C THR A 48 -5.45 8.06 -18.76
N VAL A 49 -5.28 7.48 -17.59
CA VAL A 49 -4.04 7.49 -16.80
C VAL A 49 -3.01 6.54 -17.44
N GLU A 50 -1.79 7.03 -17.60
CA GLU A 50 -0.67 6.24 -18.12
C GLU A 50 -0.22 5.14 -17.15
N ASN A 51 0.19 4.01 -17.69
CA ASN A 51 0.90 2.98 -16.95
C ASN A 51 2.26 2.69 -17.56
N ALA A 52 3.22 2.32 -16.73
CA ALA A 52 4.48 1.78 -17.16
C ALA A 52 4.75 0.44 -16.46
N SER A 53 5.28 -0.51 -17.21
CA SER A 53 5.74 -1.78 -16.66
C SER A 53 7.08 -2.18 -17.26
N GLY A 54 7.91 -2.87 -16.50
CA GLY A 54 9.24 -3.27 -16.96
C GLY A 54 9.76 -4.48 -16.20
N ILE A 55 10.71 -5.19 -16.80
CA ILE A 55 11.33 -6.38 -16.19
C ILE A 55 12.66 -6.00 -15.57
N CYS A 56 12.84 -6.44 -14.33
CA CYS A 56 14.12 -6.47 -13.63
C CYS A 56 14.54 -7.91 -13.40
N SER A 57 15.74 -8.31 -13.84
CA SER A 57 16.27 -9.65 -13.62
C SER A 57 17.31 -9.63 -12.48
N PHE A 58 17.14 -10.52 -11.51
CA PHE A 58 18.06 -10.67 -10.39
C PHE A 58 18.10 -12.12 -9.90
N LYS A 59 19.30 -12.70 -9.70
CA LYS A 59 19.52 -14.09 -9.24
C LYS A 59 18.66 -15.13 -10.00
N ASN A 60 18.65 -15.07 -11.32
CA ASN A 60 17.90 -15.97 -12.21
C ASN A 60 16.36 -15.88 -12.04
N GLN A 61 15.86 -14.84 -11.42
CA GLN A 61 14.43 -14.53 -11.33
C GLN A 61 14.11 -13.25 -12.09
N ASN A 62 12.91 -13.20 -12.65
CA ASN A 62 12.38 -12.04 -13.35
C ASN A 62 11.26 -11.40 -12.52
N TYR A 63 11.40 -10.12 -12.24
CA TYR A 63 10.45 -9.30 -11.49
C TYR A 63 9.78 -8.33 -12.45
N LEU A 64 8.47 -8.44 -12.62
CA LEU A 64 7.68 -7.45 -13.34
C LEU A 64 7.39 -6.28 -12.39
N LEU A 65 8.01 -5.14 -12.65
CA LEU A 65 7.68 -3.91 -11.97
C LEU A 65 6.50 -3.23 -12.68
N VAL A 66 5.49 -2.84 -11.93
CA VAL A 66 4.33 -2.08 -12.41
C VAL A 66 4.34 -0.73 -11.72
N ASP A 67 4.58 0.34 -12.49
CA ASP A 67 4.61 1.70 -11.98
C ASP A 67 3.17 2.20 -11.78
N LEU A 68 2.79 2.43 -10.53
CA LEU A 68 1.48 2.98 -10.19
C LEU A 68 1.49 4.51 -10.34
N PRO A 69 0.34 5.13 -10.62
CA PRO A 69 0.23 6.58 -10.62
C PRO A 69 0.75 7.17 -9.31
N GLY A 70 1.46 8.29 -9.39
CA GLY A 70 1.93 9.01 -8.20
C GLY A 70 0.73 9.57 -7.42
N THR A 71 0.62 9.22 -6.15
CA THR A 71 -0.49 9.64 -5.31
C THR A 71 -0.03 9.97 -3.89
N TYR A 72 -0.76 10.88 -3.23
CA TYR A 72 -0.52 11.23 -1.84
C TYR A 72 -1.34 10.38 -0.86
N SER A 73 -2.37 9.71 -1.37
CA SER A 73 -3.33 8.96 -0.57
C SER A 73 -3.92 7.79 -1.36
N LEU A 74 -4.50 6.82 -0.68
CA LEU A 74 -5.29 5.72 -1.24
C LEU A 74 -6.80 5.87 -0.94
N MET A 75 -7.23 7.07 -0.59
CA MET A 75 -8.61 7.34 -0.17
C MET A 75 -9.59 7.56 -1.33
N SER A 76 -9.11 7.53 -2.59
CA SER A 76 -9.94 7.58 -3.82
C SER A 76 -10.69 8.88 -4.07
N HIS A 77 -10.01 10.00 -3.87
CA HIS A 77 -10.51 11.31 -4.29
C HIS A 77 -10.16 11.61 -5.75
N SER A 78 -9.21 10.89 -6.35
CA SER A 78 -8.84 11.01 -7.77
C SER A 78 -8.85 9.66 -8.48
N GLU A 79 -8.78 9.69 -9.82
CA GLU A 79 -8.70 8.50 -10.65
C GLU A 79 -7.38 7.74 -10.41
N GLU A 80 -6.29 8.47 -10.21
CA GLU A 80 -4.97 7.94 -9.91
C GLU A 80 -4.96 7.19 -8.58
N GLU A 81 -5.58 7.76 -7.53
CA GLU A 81 -5.70 7.13 -6.21
C GLU A 81 -6.54 5.85 -6.29
N GLU A 82 -7.64 5.87 -7.03
CA GLU A 82 -8.48 4.68 -7.26
C GLU A 82 -7.68 3.57 -7.94
N ILE A 83 -6.92 3.88 -8.99
CA ILE A 83 -6.10 2.92 -9.71
C ILE A 83 -5.03 2.32 -8.78
N ALA A 84 -4.28 3.17 -8.07
CA ALA A 84 -3.22 2.74 -7.18
C ALA A 84 -3.78 1.82 -6.08
N ARG A 85 -4.84 2.23 -5.40
CA ARG A 85 -5.51 1.44 -4.37
C ARG A 85 -6.00 0.10 -4.92
N ASN A 86 -6.74 0.10 -6.04
CA ASN A 86 -7.32 -1.11 -6.60
C ASN A 86 -6.22 -2.09 -7.05
N PHE A 87 -5.09 -1.59 -7.56
CA PHE A 87 -3.97 -2.45 -7.90
C PHE A 87 -3.31 -3.05 -6.64
N ILE A 88 -3.11 -2.26 -5.59
CA ILE A 88 -2.54 -2.74 -4.32
C ILE A 88 -3.44 -3.81 -3.70
N CYS A 89 -4.77 -3.59 -3.68
CA CYS A 89 -5.74 -4.52 -3.09
C CYS A 89 -5.94 -5.80 -3.91
N PHE A 90 -6.06 -5.68 -5.24
CA PHE A 90 -6.59 -6.73 -6.10
C PHE A 90 -5.65 -7.16 -7.23
N GLY A 91 -4.55 -6.44 -7.44
CA GLY A 91 -3.61 -6.67 -8.56
C GLY A 91 -2.70 -7.88 -8.38
N LYS A 92 -2.81 -8.63 -7.27
CA LYS A 92 -2.01 -9.83 -6.96
C LYS A 92 -0.50 -9.59 -7.05
N SER A 93 -0.02 -8.43 -6.59
CA SER A 93 1.41 -8.17 -6.47
C SER A 93 2.02 -8.99 -5.34
N ASN A 94 3.24 -9.51 -5.56
CA ASN A 94 3.98 -10.26 -4.54
C ASN A 94 4.62 -9.35 -3.50
N ALA A 95 4.93 -8.10 -3.88
CA ALA A 95 5.41 -7.06 -2.99
C ALA A 95 4.98 -5.68 -3.48
N LEU A 96 4.87 -4.74 -2.54
CA LEU A 96 4.63 -3.32 -2.78
C LEU A 96 5.89 -2.55 -2.38
N LEU A 97 6.53 -1.93 -3.36
CA LEU A 97 7.66 -1.03 -3.15
C LEU A 97 7.15 0.40 -3.08
N ILE A 98 7.26 1.05 -1.93
CA ILE A 98 6.87 2.45 -1.76
C ILE A 98 8.11 3.33 -1.73
N VAL A 99 8.19 4.27 -2.66
CA VAL A 99 9.28 5.25 -2.73
C VAL A 99 8.85 6.54 -2.03
N VAL A 100 9.67 6.98 -1.09
CA VAL A 100 9.48 8.21 -0.32
C VAL A 100 10.69 9.12 -0.44
N ASP A 101 10.46 10.42 -0.28
CA ASP A 101 11.51 11.45 -0.27
C ASP A 101 12.02 11.66 1.15
N ALA A 102 13.31 11.42 1.36
CA ALA A 102 13.99 11.63 2.64
C ALA A 102 13.90 13.08 3.15
N THR A 103 13.67 14.06 2.27
CA THR A 103 13.61 15.49 2.65
C THR A 103 12.23 15.95 3.11
N CYS A 104 11.18 15.10 2.94
CA CYS A 104 9.81 15.39 3.39
C CYS A 104 9.11 14.09 3.82
N LEU A 105 9.75 13.36 4.73
CA LEU A 105 9.38 12.02 5.14
C LEU A 105 7.97 11.96 5.75
N GLU A 106 7.64 12.90 6.66
CA GLU A 106 6.33 13.02 7.30
C GLU A 106 5.16 12.92 6.31
N ARG A 107 5.17 13.78 5.28
CA ARG A 107 4.12 13.79 4.27
C ARG A 107 4.02 12.46 3.51
N ASN A 108 5.14 11.79 3.28
CA ASN A 108 5.20 10.55 2.51
C ASN A 108 4.77 9.34 3.34
N LEU A 109 4.97 9.35 4.66
CA LEU A 109 4.59 8.27 5.55
C LEU A 109 3.07 8.06 5.62
N ASN A 110 2.26 9.06 5.31
CA ASN A 110 0.80 8.90 5.21
C ASN A 110 0.41 7.80 4.21
N LEU A 111 1.02 7.80 3.02
CA LEU A 111 0.79 6.75 2.03
C LEU A 111 1.28 5.38 2.52
N VAL A 112 2.40 5.35 3.24
CA VAL A 112 2.96 4.11 3.80
C VAL A 112 2.00 3.49 4.80
N TYR A 113 1.48 4.25 5.76
CA TYR A 113 0.53 3.74 6.74
C TYR A 113 -0.76 3.24 6.10
N GLN A 114 -1.31 3.95 5.11
CA GLN A 114 -2.49 3.50 4.37
C GLN A 114 -2.22 2.19 3.61
N ALA A 115 -1.05 2.03 3.04
CA ALA A 115 -0.66 0.81 2.33
C ALA A 115 -0.46 -0.38 3.29
N LEU A 116 0.07 -0.15 4.49
CA LEU A 116 0.26 -1.18 5.52
C LEU A 116 -1.07 -1.73 6.07
N GLU A 117 -2.14 -0.95 6.03
CA GLU A 117 -3.49 -1.47 6.33
C GLU A 117 -4.00 -2.44 5.25
N ILE A 118 -3.51 -2.30 4.01
CA ILE A 118 -3.97 -3.11 2.87
C ILE A 118 -3.11 -4.37 2.69
N THR A 119 -1.78 -4.27 2.80
CA THR A 119 -0.89 -5.41 2.53
C THR A 119 0.31 -5.44 3.48
N PRO A 120 0.70 -6.62 3.99
CA PRO A 120 1.91 -6.75 4.79
C PRO A 120 3.21 -6.76 3.97
N ASN A 121 3.14 -7.02 2.66
CA ASN A 121 4.32 -7.24 1.82
C ASN A 121 4.89 -5.92 1.28
N VAL A 122 5.14 -4.96 2.19
CA VAL A 122 5.66 -3.62 1.87
C VAL A 122 7.16 -3.56 2.06
N ILE A 123 7.85 -2.86 1.16
CA ILE A 123 9.25 -2.43 1.26
C ILE A 123 9.26 -0.92 1.14
N LEU A 124 9.89 -0.24 2.08
CA LEU A 124 10.04 1.20 2.04
C LEU A 124 11.40 1.58 1.44
N CYS A 125 11.36 2.32 0.33
CA CYS A 125 12.53 2.91 -0.31
C CYS A 125 12.63 4.39 0.05
N VAL A 126 13.53 4.75 0.96
CA VAL A 126 13.81 6.15 1.32
C VAL A 126 14.83 6.70 0.34
N ASN A 127 14.36 7.46 -0.63
CA ASN A 127 15.16 8.00 -1.72
C ASN A 127 15.65 9.44 -1.43
N LEU A 128 16.53 9.96 -2.29
CA LEU A 128 17.08 11.31 -2.19
C LEU A 128 17.90 11.53 -0.90
N LEU A 129 18.56 10.50 -0.37
CA LEU A 129 19.39 10.60 0.83
C LEU A 129 20.58 11.59 0.66
N ASP A 130 21.09 11.77 -0.55
CA ASP A 130 22.09 12.77 -0.86
C ASP A 130 21.54 14.20 -0.74
N GLU A 131 20.29 14.42 -1.08
CA GLU A 131 19.62 15.71 -0.90
C GLU A 131 19.30 15.98 0.57
N ALA A 132 18.80 14.97 1.30
CA ALA A 132 18.58 15.06 2.73
C ALA A 132 19.87 15.45 3.46
N LYS A 133 20.97 14.77 3.17
CA LYS A 133 22.28 15.09 3.74
C LYS A 133 22.74 16.52 3.44
N ARG A 134 22.53 17.01 2.21
CA ARG A 134 22.85 18.41 1.85
C ARG A 134 22.02 19.43 2.63
N LYS A 135 20.79 19.05 3.02
CA LYS A 135 19.89 19.88 3.84
C LYS A 135 20.11 19.70 5.35
N GLY A 136 21.09 18.89 5.77
CA GLY A 136 21.36 18.61 7.19
C GLY A 136 20.33 17.69 7.83
N ILE A 137 19.56 16.94 7.03
CA ILE A 137 18.57 15.96 7.50
C ILE A 137 19.25 14.59 7.57
N ASP A 138 19.21 13.97 8.74
CA ASP A 138 19.68 12.60 8.98
C ASP A 138 18.50 11.68 9.25
N VAL A 139 18.36 10.62 8.43
CA VAL A 139 17.25 9.68 8.52
C VAL A 139 17.74 8.37 9.12
N ASN A 140 17.19 7.99 10.27
CA ASN A 140 17.50 6.72 10.92
C ASN A 140 16.69 5.58 10.30
N LEU A 141 17.22 5.00 9.20
CA LEU A 141 16.56 3.92 8.46
C LEU A 141 16.29 2.68 9.32
N LYS A 142 17.17 2.39 10.30
CA LYS A 142 17.00 1.25 11.20
C LYS A 142 15.80 1.47 12.12
N LEU A 143 15.69 2.65 12.73
CA LEU A 143 14.55 3.00 13.57
C LEU A 143 13.24 2.99 12.78
N LEU A 144 13.24 3.50 11.56
CA LEU A 144 12.08 3.42 10.67
C LEU A 144 11.65 1.97 10.43
N SER A 145 12.61 1.09 10.13
CA SER A 145 12.34 -0.34 9.90
C SER A 145 11.75 -1.01 11.15
N GLU A 146 12.33 -0.75 12.32
CA GLU A 146 11.85 -1.29 13.60
C GLU A 146 10.44 -0.78 13.95
N ARG A 147 10.17 0.49 13.74
CA ARG A 147 8.88 1.11 14.05
C ARG A 147 7.75 0.73 13.10
N LEU A 148 8.08 0.58 11.81
CA LEU A 148 7.10 0.18 10.79
C LEU A 148 6.93 -1.34 10.70
N GLY A 149 7.89 -2.14 11.20
CA GLY A 149 7.89 -3.60 11.09
C GLY A 149 8.07 -4.11 9.66
N ILE A 150 8.74 -3.33 8.80
CA ILE A 150 9.01 -3.65 7.39
C ILE A 150 10.45 -3.31 7.01
N PRO A 151 11.01 -3.91 5.93
CA PRO A 151 12.31 -3.51 5.41
C PRO A 151 12.30 -2.05 4.92
N VAL A 152 13.35 -1.33 5.31
CA VAL A 152 13.59 0.06 4.88
C VAL A 152 14.95 0.14 4.22
N VAL A 153 14.99 0.57 2.97
CA VAL A 153 16.22 0.70 2.18
C VAL A 153 16.44 2.15 1.78
N GLY A 154 17.57 2.70 2.18
CA GLY A 154 17.99 4.04 1.76
C GLY A 154 18.60 4.01 0.36
N THR A 155 18.16 4.94 -0.50
CA THR A 155 18.63 4.98 -1.88
C THR A 155 19.06 6.38 -2.31
N ILE A 156 19.99 6.36 -3.27
CA ILE A 156 20.27 7.45 -4.19
C ILE A 156 20.03 6.86 -5.57
N ALA A 157 18.95 7.24 -6.23
CA ALA A 157 18.41 6.55 -7.40
C ALA A 157 19.42 6.31 -8.55
N LYS A 158 20.45 7.15 -8.67
CA LYS A 158 21.56 6.99 -9.65
C LYS A 158 22.68 6.05 -9.16
N ASN A 159 22.67 5.62 -7.90
CA ASN A 159 23.72 4.78 -7.33
C ASN A 159 23.35 3.30 -7.46
N LYS A 160 24.05 2.58 -8.35
CA LYS A 160 23.84 1.15 -8.60
C LYS A 160 23.97 0.26 -7.35
N LYS A 161 24.79 0.66 -6.36
CA LYS A 161 24.97 -0.11 -5.12
C LYS A 161 23.69 -0.07 -4.27
N THR A 162 23.07 1.09 -4.13
CA THR A 162 21.81 1.22 -3.37
C THR A 162 20.64 0.52 -4.08
N LEU A 163 20.58 0.57 -5.41
CA LEU A 163 19.59 -0.19 -6.18
C LEU A 163 19.77 -1.71 -6.05
N LYS A 164 21.03 -2.19 -5.95
CA LYS A 164 21.30 -3.61 -5.70
C LYS A 164 20.82 -4.05 -4.31
N MET A 165 20.93 -3.20 -3.31
CA MET A 165 20.37 -3.47 -1.97
C MET A 165 18.84 -3.53 -2.05
N LEU A 166 18.21 -2.62 -2.76
CA LEU A 166 16.76 -2.57 -2.93
C LEU A 166 16.21 -3.84 -3.60
N ILE A 167 16.80 -4.28 -4.73
CA ILE A 167 16.34 -5.51 -5.39
C ILE A 167 16.61 -6.77 -4.56
N GLN A 168 17.63 -6.76 -3.69
CA GLN A 168 17.87 -7.85 -2.76
C GLN A 168 16.74 -7.96 -1.72
N GLU A 169 16.23 -6.84 -1.18
CA GLU A 169 15.10 -6.87 -0.26
C GLU A 169 13.80 -7.28 -0.97
N ILE A 170 13.59 -6.86 -2.21
CA ILE A 170 12.48 -7.34 -3.03
C ILE A 170 12.54 -8.87 -3.18
N GLU A 171 13.71 -9.41 -3.50
CA GLU A 171 13.92 -10.86 -3.59
C GLU A 171 13.63 -11.57 -2.27
N ASN A 172 14.08 -11.01 -1.14
CA ASN A 172 13.85 -11.59 0.19
C ASN A 172 12.36 -11.71 0.52
N ILE A 173 11.56 -10.68 0.23
CA ILE A 173 10.10 -10.69 0.43
C ILE A 173 9.44 -11.70 -0.53
N CYS A 174 9.73 -11.62 -1.82
CA CYS A 174 9.10 -12.47 -2.84
C CYS A 174 9.38 -13.97 -2.61
N THR A 175 10.58 -14.29 -2.12
CA THR A 175 10.98 -15.68 -1.82
C THR A 175 10.65 -16.11 -0.39
N LYS A 176 9.93 -15.27 0.38
CA LYS A 176 9.56 -15.50 1.79
C LYS A 176 10.74 -15.76 2.73
N LYS A 177 11.93 -15.26 2.40
CA LYS A 177 13.09 -15.25 3.30
C LYS A 177 12.92 -14.24 4.43
N THR A 178 12.21 -13.16 4.16
CA THR A 178 11.75 -12.17 5.13
C THR A 178 10.24 -12.20 5.19
N ILE A 179 9.69 -12.31 6.39
CA ILE A 179 8.25 -12.17 6.67
C ILE A 179 8.09 -10.87 7.44
N ASN A 180 7.37 -9.94 6.86
CA ASN A 180 7.06 -8.68 7.53
C ASN A 180 6.07 -8.87 8.66
N THR A 181 6.25 -8.09 9.72
CA THR A 181 5.30 -7.94 10.83
C THR A 181 4.94 -6.46 10.97
N PRO A 182 4.16 -5.90 10.03
CA PRO A 182 3.85 -4.48 10.05
C PRO A 182 3.19 -4.06 11.36
N THR A 183 3.63 -2.92 11.88
CA THR A 183 2.99 -2.31 13.04
C THR A 183 1.62 -1.80 12.63
N LYS A 184 0.57 -2.33 13.25
CA LYS A 184 -0.80 -1.86 13.06
C LYS A 184 -0.99 -0.51 13.75
N LEU A 185 -1.59 0.44 13.05
CA LEU A 185 -2.02 1.69 13.66
C LEU A 185 -3.12 1.43 14.69
N ASN A 186 -3.11 2.21 15.77
CA ASN A 186 -4.17 2.22 16.76
C ASN A 186 -5.00 3.50 16.59
N TYR A 187 -6.23 3.35 16.15
CA TYR A 187 -7.18 4.45 15.91
C TYR A 187 -7.97 4.88 17.18
N GLY A 188 -7.56 4.40 18.35
CA GLY A 188 -8.24 4.63 19.60
C GLY A 188 -9.30 3.56 19.94
N ALA A 189 -9.57 3.39 21.23
CA ALA A 189 -10.33 2.25 21.75
C ALA A 189 -11.70 2.03 21.07
N ALA A 190 -12.46 3.10 20.83
CA ALA A 190 -13.79 2.97 20.22
C ALA A 190 -13.76 2.49 18.77
N ILE A 191 -12.79 2.96 17.98
CA ILE A 191 -12.61 2.55 16.58
C ILE A 191 -12.06 1.11 16.53
N GLU A 192 -11.08 0.78 17.38
CA GLU A 192 -10.52 -0.58 17.44
C GLU A 192 -11.56 -1.62 17.86
N GLU A 193 -12.39 -1.33 18.84
CA GLU A 193 -13.50 -2.22 19.24
C GLU A 193 -14.53 -2.38 18.12
N SER A 194 -14.81 -1.32 17.36
CA SER A 194 -15.72 -1.38 16.22
C SER A 194 -15.16 -2.22 15.07
N ILE A 195 -13.85 -2.10 14.81
CA ILE A 195 -13.15 -2.97 13.86
C ILE A 195 -13.20 -4.43 14.32
N TYR A 196 -12.93 -4.67 15.61
CA TYR A 196 -12.94 -6.03 16.19
C TYR A 196 -14.30 -6.74 16.08
N ILE A 197 -15.41 -6.01 16.11
CA ILE A 197 -16.75 -6.56 15.87
C ILE A 197 -16.89 -7.11 14.44
N LEU A 198 -16.31 -6.46 13.45
CA LEU A 198 -16.47 -6.77 12.02
C LEU A 198 -15.38 -7.70 11.48
N GLU A 199 -14.13 -7.51 11.90
CA GLU A 199 -12.95 -8.19 11.32
C GLU A 199 -13.08 -9.72 11.28
N PRO A 200 -13.56 -10.43 12.33
CA PRO A 200 -13.74 -11.89 12.27
C PRO A 200 -14.78 -12.33 11.23
N LEU A 201 -15.87 -11.57 11.10
CA LEU A 201 -16.95 -11.88 10.14
C LEU A 201 -16.47 -11.68 8.71
N VAL A 202 -15.77 -10.57 8.45
CA VAL A 202 -15.17 -10.28 7.15
C VAL A 202 -14.10 -11.32 6.82
N SER A 203 -13.25 -11.70 7.78
CA SER A 203 -12.23 -12.73 7.60
C SER A 203 -12.80 -14.08 7.18
N ASN A 204 -14.00 -14.44 7.66
CA ASN A 204 -14.69 -15.68 7.29
C ASN A 204 -15.27 -15.65 5.85
N LEU A 205 -15.47 -14.47 5.27
CA LEU A 205 -15.89 -14.32 3.86
C LEU A 205 -14.70 -14.42 2.89
N LEU A 206 -13.48 -14.23 3.38
CA LEU A 206 -12.27 -14.17 2.57
C LEU A 206 -11.60 -15.54 2.48
N ASN A 207 -11.02 -15.84 1.31
CA ASN A 207 -10.10 -16.97 1.17
C ASN A 207 -8.80 -16.71 1.94
N ASP A 208 -8.02 -17.76 2.23
CA ASP A 208 -6.80 -17.65 3.05
C ASP A 208 -5.77 -16.65 2.50
N GLU A 209 -5.69 -16.51 1.17
CA GLU A 209 -4.77 -15.59 0.52
C GLU A 209 -5.11 -14.11 0.76
N ASN A 210 -6.38 -13.80 1.05
CA ASN A 210 -6.90 -12.43 1.19
C ASN A 210 -7.26 -12.06 2.64
N LYS A 211 -7.10 -12.98 3.60
CA LYS A 211 -7.46 -12.72 5.02
C LYS A 211 -6.80 -11.49 5.63
N TYR A 212 -5.64 -11.11 5.14
CA TYR A 212 -4.94 -9.90 5.59
C TYR A 212 -5.72 -8.61 5.29
N LEU A 213 -6.67 -8.64 4.34
CA LEU A 213 -7.55 -7.50 4.01
C LEU A 213 -8.71 -7.32 4.99
N ALA A 214 -8.97 -8.27 5.89
CA ALA A 214 -10.17 -8.25 6.74
C ALA A 214 -10.30 -6.97 7.58
N ARG A 215 -9.19 -6.51 8.19
CA ARG A 215 -9.15 -5.28 8.95
C ARG A 215 -9.46 -4.06 8.08
N TRP A 216 -8.79 -3.92 6.95
CA TRP A 216 -9.00 -2.81 6.03
C TRP A 216 -10.44 -2.76 5.49
N ILE A 217 -11.01 -3.93 5.12
CA ILE A 217 -12.41 -4.02 4.68
C ILE A 217 -13.36 -3.62 5.81
N SER A 218 -13.07 -4.00 7.06
CA SER A 218 -13.87 -3.59 8.22
C SER A 218 -13.87 -2.07 8.43
N ILE A 219 -12.73 -1.42 8.26
CA ILE A 219 -12.62 0.05 8.26
C ILE A 219 -13.50 0.64 7.14
N LYS A 220 -13.43 0.09 5.92
CA LYS A 220 -14.22 0.57 4.78
C LYS A 220 -15.73 0.34 4.94
N LEU A 221 -16.15 -0.72 5.63
CA LEU A 221 -17.55 -0.95 6.01
C LEU A 221 -18.06 0.14 6.96
N ILE A 222 -17.27 0.50 7.97
CA ILE A 222 -17.63 1.56 8.92
C ILE A 222 -17.67 2.92 8.22
N GLU A 223 -16.72 3.21 7.35
CA GLU A 223 -16.67 4.43 6.52
C GLU A 223 -17.91 4.54 5.61
N GLY A 224 -18.35 3.42 5.05
CA GLY A 224 -19.59 3.32 4.28
C GLY A 224 -19.50 3.92 2.88
N ASP A 225 -18.30 3.98 2.29
CA ASP A 225 -18.12 4.38 0.87
C ASP A 225 -18.63 3.26 -0.05
N LYS A 226 -19.81 3.50 -0.65
CA LYS A 226 -20.47 2.53 -1.51
C LYS A 226 -19.62 2.12 -2.72
N LYS A 227 -18.82 3.05 -3.28
CA LYS A 227 -17.98 2.79 -4.46
C LYS A 227 -16.86 1.80 -4.12
N ILE A 228 -16.22 1.99 -2.97
CA ILE A 228 -15.18 1.08 -2.47
C ILE A 228 -15.77 -0.29 -2.15
N LEU A 229 -16.90 -0.33 -1.44
CA LEU A 229 -17.56 -1.57 -1.05
C LEU A 229 -18.02 -2.41 -2.26
N SER A 230 -18.57 -1.76 -3.30
CA SER A 230 -18.90 -2.42 -4.57
C SER A 230 -17.66 -3.02 -5.23
N SER A 231 -16.57 -2.24 -5.30
CA SER A 231 -15.30 -2.72 -5.85
C SER A 231 -14.71 -3.91 -5.08
N ILE A 232 -14.82 -3.90 -3.75
CA ILE A 232 -14.38 -5.02 -2.90
C ILE A 232 -15.21 -6.27 -3.20
N SER A 233 -16.54 -6.15 -3.19
CA SER A 233 -17.45 -7.28 -3.43
C SER A 233 -17.21 -7.90 -4.82
N GLU A 234 -17.06 -7.07 -5.87
CA GLU A 234 -16.83 -7.54 -7.23
C GLU A 234 -15.46 -8.22 -7.43
N ASN A 235 -14.38 -7.67 -6.84
CA ASN A 235 -13.04 -8.20 -7.05
C ASN A 235 -12.73 -9.42 -6.19
N LEU A 236 -13.35 -9.54 -5.00
CA LEU A 236 -13.12 -10.64 -4.06
C LEU A 236 -14.24 -11.68 -4.08
N ASP A 237 -15.32 -11.45 -4.83
CA ASP A 237 -16.51 -12.31 -4.91
C ASP A 237 -17.11 -12.62 -3.53
N ILE A 238 -17.34 -11.55 -2.73
CA ILE A 238 -17.89 -11.64 -1.37
C ILE A 238 -19.13 -10.77 -1.21
N ASP A 239 -20.10 -11.25 -0.40
CA ASP A 239 -21.31 -10.50 -0.05
C ASP A 239 -21.14 -9.74 1.28
N LEU A 240 -20.91 -8.43 1.17
CA LEU A 240 -20.84 -7.50 2.30
C LEU A 240 -22.22 -6.99 2.74
N SER A 241 -23.31 -7.35 2.04
CA SER A 241 -24.67 -6.89 2.31
C SER A 241 -25.47 -7.85 3.20
N SER A 242 -24.92 -9.00 3.57
CA SER A 242 -25.59 -10.02 4.40
C SER A 242 -26.10 -9.45 5.72
N SER A 243 -27.21 -10.00 6.24
CA SER A 243 -27.80 -9.55 7.51
C SER A 243 -26.81 -9.61 8.66
N LEU A 244 -25.95 -10.62 8.69
CA LEU A 244 -24.91 -10.80 9.71
C LEU A 244 -23.91 -9.62 9.74
N ILE A 245 -23.46 -9.17 8.56
CA ILE A 245 -22.58 -8.00 8.45
C ILE A 245 -23.33 -6.72 8.83
N GLN A 246 -24.61 -6.55 8.42
CA GLN A 246 -25.39 -5.36 8.75
C GLN A 246 -25.68 -5.26 10.24
N ASP A 247 -25.96 -6.37 10.93
CA ASP A 247 -26.15 -6.42 12.38
C ASP A 247 -24.85 -6.06 13.13
N ALA A 248 -23.70 -6.57 12.66
CA ALA A 248 -22.40 -6.25 13.21
C ALA A 248 -22.04 -4.77 13.00
N LEU A 249 -22.34 -4.23 11.82
CA LEU A 249 -22.13 -2.83 11.48
C LEU A 249 -22.98 -1.90 12.36
N SER A 250 -24.23 -2.27 12.62
CA SER A 250 -25.11 -1.54 13.55
C SER A 250 -24.54 -1.51 14.97
N LYS A 251 -23.98 -2.62 15.45
CA LYS A 251 -23.29 -2.68 16.74
C LYS A 251 -22.03 -1.81 16.77
N ALA A 252 -21.24 -1.84 15.70
CA ALA A 252 -20.06 -0.99 15.55
C ALA A 252 -20.41 0.50 15.61
N TYR A 253 -21.44 0.93 14.88
CA TYR A 253 -21.94 2.32 14.96
C TYR A 253 -22.42 2.68 16.36
N SER A 254 -23.20 1.82 17.02
CA SER A 254 -23.65 2.06 18.40
C SER A 254 -22.47 2.21 19.38
N ARG A 255 -21.36 1.50 19.12
CA ARG A 255 -20.14 1.65 19.93
C ARG A 255 -19.44 2.99 19.70
N LEU A 256 -19.36 3.42 18.44
CA LEU A 256 -18.77 4.71 18.05
C LEU A 256 -19.56 5.90 18.61
N GLU A 257 -20.89 5.86 18.50
CA GLU A 257 -21.80 6.90 19.02
C GLU A 257 -21.64 7.11 20.53
N LYS A 258 -21.47 6.03 21.32
CA LYS A 258 -21.18 6.12 22.76
C LYS A 258 -19.88 6.86 23.08
N SER A 259 -19.00 7.00 22.11
CA SER A 259 -17.74 7.73 22.23
C SER A 259 -17.74 9.05 21.44
N ASN A 260 -18.93 9.54 21.08
CA ASN A 260 -19.14 10.76 20.29
C ASN A 260 -18.41 10.75 18.94
N ILE A 261 -18.30 9.59 18.32
CA ILE A 261 -17.76 9.42 16.96
C ILE A 261 -18.94 9.12 16.04
N SER A 262 -19.35 10.12 15.25
CA SER A 262 -20.38 9.94 14.24
C SER A 262 -19.78 9.31 12.97
N LYS A 263 -20.65 8.81 12.08
CA LYS A 263 -20.24 8.29 10.78
C LYS A 263 -19.52 9.36 9.94
N GLU A 264 -19.96 10.61 10.02
CA GLU A 264 -19.41 11.74 9.28
C GLU A 264 -18.00 12.08 9.72
N ASN A 265 -17.69 11.98 11.03
CA ASN A 265 -16.37 12.32 11.56
C ASN A 265 -15.44 11.10 11.76
N PHE A 266 -15.91 9.89 11.45
CA PHE A 266 -15.11 8.66 11.56
C PHE A 266 -13.85 8.74 10.70
N ASN A 267 -14.01 9.13 9.43
CA ASN A 267 -12.89 9.20 8.47
C ASN A 267 -11.86 10.25 8.91
N ASP A 268 -12.32 11.41 9.41
CA ASP A 268 -11.43 12.45 9.92
C ASP A 268 -10.59 11.95 11.10
N LYS A 269 -11.18 11.12 11.99
CA LYS A 269 -10.45 10.48 13.10
C LYS A 269 -9.37 9.51 12.60
N VAL A 270 -9.72 8.64 11.65
CA VAL A 270 -8.76 7.71 11.04
C VAL A 270 -7.61 8.47 10.38
N ILE A 271 -7.92 9.50 9.59
CA ILE A 271 -6.93 10.34 8.92
C ILE A 271 -6.04 11.05 9.95
N THR A 272 -6.61 11.62 11.00
CA THR A 272 -5.87 12.32 12.06
C THR A 272 -4.85 11.39 12.72
N GLU A 273 -5.21 10.14 13.02
CA GLU A 273 -4.28 9.17 13.61
C GLU A 273 -3.16 8.78 12.65
N ILE A 274 -3.45 8.66 11.35
CA ILE A 274 -2.42 8.41 10.33
C ILE A 274 -1.41 9.58 10.31
N PHE A 275 -1.88 10.82 10.25
CA PHE A 275 -1.02 12.00 10.25
C PHE A 275 -0.20 12.12 11.54
N PHE A 276 -0.82 11.92 12.70
CA PHE A 276 -0.13 11.96 13.98
C PHE A 276 1.01 10.93 14.06
N ASN A 277 0.76 9.69 13.63
CA ASN A 277 1.80 8.65 13.61
C ASN A 277 2.90 8.95 12.59
N ALA A 278 2.57 9.56 11.44
CA ALA A 278 3.54 9.97 10.44
C ALA A 278 4.47 11.09 10.98
N GLU A 279 3.91 12.08 11.67
CA GLU A 279 4.65 13.16 12.32
C GLU A 279 5.58 12.61 13.41
N MET A 280 5.08 11.74 14.29
CA MET A 280 5.86 11.16 15.40
C MET A 280 7.03 10.26 14.91
N LEU A 281 6.97 9.76 13.68
CA LEU A 281 7.99 8.88 13.13
C LEU A 281 8.98 9.60 12.20
N SER A 282 8.65 10.77 11.70
CA SER A 282 9.51 11.59 10.83
C SER A 282 10.53 12.40 11.63
#